data_9297c85f52f92d2eefa8b4376fcb23b7
#
_entry.id   9297c85f52f92d2eefa8b4376fcb23b7
#
_cell.length_a   1.000
_cell.length_b   1.000
_cell.length_c   1.000
_cell.angle_alpha   90.00
_cell.angle_beta   90.00
_cell.angle_gamma   90.00
#
_symmetry.space_group_name_H-M   'P 1'
#
loop_
_entity.id
_entity.type
_entity.pdbx_description
1 polymer ?
#
loop_
_entity_poly.entity_id
_entity_poly.type
_entity_poly.pdbx_seq_one_letter_code
_entity_poly.pdbx_strand_id
1 'polypeptide(L)'
;MDKAWARCCAWLDLLVVDLGLLRLPVNRPVEVVPGIWRSNQPTPWRLRALAKRGFRSVINLRGEGRSGAFYLEQYHAERLGLQLYSLRMSSRRAPTPEQLAILHDWLDNAPRPLLLHCKSGADRAGLAAAISLLLQGATPEMAARQLSWRYLHIRNASTGMMDHFVQCYAASGYAQGMAYRDWISQSYDREQTRLSFRRSGRWSWLTDRLLRRE
;
A
#
# COMPACT_ATOMS: atom_id res chain seq x y z
N MET A 1 -0.60 -12.77 31.01
CA MET A 1 0.08 -11.47 30.71
C MET A 1 -0.96 -10.39 30.73
N ASP A 2 -0.70 -9.33 31.48
CA ASP A 2 -1.67 -8.25 31.69
C ASP A 2 -1.92 -7.50 30.36
N LYS A 3 -3.18 -7.44 29.92
CA LYS A 3 -3.56 -6.78 28.65
C LYS A 3 -3.12 -5.30 28.59
N ALA A 4 -2.95 -4.67 29.74
CA ALA A 4 -2.48 -3.30 29.84
C ALA A 4 -0.98 -3.16 29.51
N TRP A 5 -0.16 -4.09 30.04
CA TRP A 5 1.27 -4.11 29.77
C TRP A 5 1.60 -4.39 28.29
N ALA A 6 0.88 -5.34 27.68
CA ALA A 6 1.01 -5.63 26.26
C ALA A 6 0.70 -4.40 25.38
N ARG A 7 -0.31 -3.60 25.75
CA ARG A 7 -0.60 -2.34 25.07
C ARG A 7 0.50 -1.30 25.23
N CYS A 8 1.08 -1.18 26.44
CA CYS A 8 2.18 -0.25 26.67
C CYS A 8 3.40 -0.60 25.78
N CYS A 9 3.78 -1.87 25.73
CA CYS A 9 4.85 -2.33 24.84
C CYS A 9 4.52 -2.09 23.35
N ALA A 10 3.27 -2.31 22.94
CA ALA A 10 2.84 -2.05 21.57
C ALA A 10 2.91 -0.56 21.20
N TRP A 11 2.62 0.34 22.14
CA TRP A 11 2.81 1.79 21.94
C TRP A 11 4.27 2.16 21.81
N LEU A 12 5.15 1.61 22.62
CA LEU A 12 6.60 1.84 22.51
C LEU A 12 7.11 1.35 21.16
N ASP A 13 6.70 0.17 20.72
CA ASP A 13 7.07 -0.38 19.41
C ASP A 13 6.57 0.53 18.27
N LEU A 14 5.32 1.00 18.32
CA LEU A 14 4.76 1.92 17.33
C LEU A 14 5.53 3.25 17.27
N LEU A 15 5.85 3.82 18.42
CA LEU A 15 6.45 5.16 18.48
C LEU A 15 7.94 5.15 18.17
N VAL A 16 8.69 4.14 18.69
CA VAL A 16 10.15 4.07 18.60
C VAL A 16 10.59 3.22 17.42
N VAL A 17 10.21 1.94 17.37
CA VAL A 17 10.66 1.00 16.34
C VAL A 17 10.05 1.32 14.98
N ASP A 18 8.75 1.65 14.97
CA ASP A 18 8.02 1.98 13.74
C ASP A 18 8.15 3.47 13.35
N LEU A 19 8.87 4.29 14.15
CA LEU A 19 9.06 5.72 13.96
C LEU A 19 7.72 6.47 13.75
N GLY A 20 6.69 6.09 14.50
CA GLY A 20 5.33 6.57 14.33
C GLY A 20 5.21 8.08 14.41
N LEU A 21 5.92 8.74 15.35
CA LEU A 21 5.91 10.20 15.52
C LEU A 21 6.46 10.93 14.30
N LEU A 22 7.59 10.47 13.73
CA LEU A 22 8.22 11.11 12.57
C LEU A 22 7.37 11.01 11.29
N ARG A 23 6.42 10.06 11.26
CA ARG A 23 5.54 9.85 10.10
C ARG A 23 4.19 10.58 10.22
N LEU A 24 3.87 11.18 11.37
CA LEU A 24 2.61 11.88 11.56
C LEU A 24 2.31 12.96 10.50
N PRO A 25 3.27 13.83 10.10
CA PRO A 25 3.03 14.85 9.10
C PRO A 25 3.01 14.30 7.66
N VAL A 26 3.56 13.08 7.44
CA VAL A 26 3.81 12.53 6.10
C VAL A 26 2.65 11.65 5.67
N ASN A 27 2.24 11.75 4.40
CA ASN A 27 1.23 10.88 3.79
C ASN A 27 -0.05 10.76 4.64
N ARG A 28 -0.61 11.90 5.01
CA ARG A 28 -1.93 11.97 5.66
C ARG A 28 -3.00 11.36 4.74
N PRO A 29 -4.17 10.96 5.27
CA PRO A 29 -5.24 10.42 4.43
C PRO A 29 -5.63 11.37 3.30
N VAL A 30 -5.51 10.88 2.06
CA VAL A 30 -5.87 11.59 0.83
C VAL A 30 -6.78 10.67 0.02
N GLU A 31 -7.87 11.20 -0.51
CA GLU A 31 -8.75 10.46 -1.40
C GLU A 31 -8.08 10.25 -2.75
N VAL A 32 -8.19 9.03 -3.26
CA VAL A 32 -7.63 8.60 -4.56
C VAL A 32 -8.71 8.56 -5.62
N VAL A 33 -9.80 7.89 -5.28
CA VAL A 33 -11.05 7.79 -6.05
C VAL A 33 -12.20 7.83 -5.06
N PRO A 34 -13.44 8.11 -5.47
CA PRO A 34 -14.57 8.24 -4.54
C PRO A 34 -14.66 7.08 -3.56
N GLY A 35 -14.54 7.39 -2.27
CA GLY A 35 -14.62 6.44 -1.17
C GLY A 35 -13.36 5.58 -0.93
N ILE A 36 -12.29 5.73 -1.70
CA ILE A 36 -11.00 5.03 -1.49
C ILE A 36 -9.91 6.05 -1.16
N TRP A 37 -9.34 5.91 0.03
CA TRP A 37 -8.33 6.80 0.58
C TRP A 37 -7.02 6.07 0.79
N ARG A 38 -5.90 6.77 0.72
CA ARG A 38 -4.56 6.24 1.03
C ARG A 38 -3.90 7.01 2.15
N SER A 39 -3.06 6.34 2.95
CA SER A 39 -2.22 7.00 3.96
C SER A 39 -0.97 6.18 4.33
N ASN A 40 -0.16 6.75 5.25
CA ASN A 40 0.78 5.97 6.06
C ASN A 40 0.02 5.13 7.11
N GLN A 41 0.75 4.31 7.89
CA GLN A 41 0.20 3.54 9.01
C GLN A 41 -0.61 4.45 9.93
N PRO A 42 -1.93 4.22 10.08
CA PRO A 42 -2.75 5.03 10.97
C PRO A 42 -2.41 4.74 12.43
N THR A 43 -2.34 5.79 13.22
CA THR A 43 -2.26 5.67 14.67
C THR A 43 -3.64 5.41 15.27
N PRO A 44 -3.76 4.89 16.50
CA PRO A 44 -5.05 4.68 17.16
C PRO A 44 -5.96 5.91 17.19
N TRP A 45 -5.41 7.09 17.43
CA TRP A 45 -6.22 8.33 17.40
C TRP A 45 -6.65 8.69 15.97
N ARG A 46 -5.84 8.40 14.95
CA ARG A 46 -6.23 8.60 13.55
C ARG A 46 -7.33 7.63 13.13
N LEU A 47 -7.26 6.35 13.53
CA LEU A 47 -8.33 5.39 13.30
C LEU A 47 -9.65 5.87 13.93
N ARG A 48 -9.59 6.38 15.17
CA ARG A 48 -10.75 6.95 15.84
C ARG A 48 -11.33 8.17 15.09
N ALA A 49 -10.47 9.05 14.59
CA ALA A 49 -10.88 10.20 13.79
C ALA A 49 -11.51 9.78 12.45
N LEU A 50 -10.98 8.74 11.79
CA LEU A 50 -11.54 8.19 10.56
C LEU A 50 -12.89 7.52 10.80
N ALA A 51 -13.03 6.71 11.85
CA ALA A 51 -14.32 6.11 12.22
C ALA A 51 -15.41 7.18 12.47
N LYS A 52 -15.06 8.27 13.18
CA LYS A 52 -15.97 9.43 13.37
C LYS A 52 -16.37 10.12 12.05
N ARG A 53 -15.52 10.04 11.02
CA ARG A 53 -15.80 10.55 9.67
C ARG A 53 -16.58 9.55 8.80
N GLY A 54 -17.02 8.45 9.38
CA GLY A 54 -17.82 7.43 8.69
C GLY A 54 -17.04 6.40 7.91
N PHE A 55 -15.70 6.31 8.05
CA PHE A 55 -14.94 5.22 7.45
C PHE A 55 -15.43 3.87 7.97
N ARG A 56 -15.47 2.88 7.07
CA ARG A 56 -16.01 1.56 7.33
C ARG A 56 -14.96 0.46 7.32
N SER A 57 -13.90 0.63 6.53
CA SER A 57 -12.86 -0.39 6.39
C SER A 57 -11.46 0.18 6.27
N VAL A 58 -10.48 -0.67 6.57
CA VAL A 58 -9.05 -0.40 6.47
C VAL A 58 -8.39 -1.59 5.79
N ILE A 59 -7.58 -1.33 4.76
CA ILE A 59 -6.75 -2.34 4.09
C ILE A 59 -5.29 -2.09 4.46
N ASN A 60 -4.75 -3.00 5.27
CA ASN A 60 -3.36 -3.02 5.70
C ASN A 60 -2.51 -3.83 4.71
N LEU A 61 -1.68 -3.14 3.93
CA LEU A 61 -0.77 -3.77 2.95
C LEU A 61 0.57 -4.23 3.54
N ARG A 62 0.73 -4.14 4.87
CA ARG A 62 1.88 -4.74 5.60
C ARG A 62 1.63 -6.20 5.91
N GLY A 63 0.37 -6.61 5.91
CA GLY A 63 -0.10 -7.92 6.35
C GLY A 63 -0.09 -8.07 7.87
N GLU A 64 -0.56 -9.21 8.31
CA GLU A 64 -0.54 -9.59 9.72
C GLU A 64 0.89 -9.80 10.22
N GLY A 65 1.13 -9.51 11.50
CA GLY A 65 2.43 -9.67 12.11
C GLY A 65 2.42 -9.42 13.62
N ARG A 66 3.58 -9.64 14.24
CA ARG A 66 3.78 -9.45 15.70
C ARG A 66 4.15 -8.02 16.09
N SER A 67 4.09 -7.05 15.17
CA SER A 67 4.43 -5.66 15.50
C SER A 67 3.37 -5.01 16.39
N GLY A 68 3.80 -4.15 17.29
CA GLY A 68 2.88 -3.34 18.13
C GLY A 68 1.94 -2.48 17.28
N ALA A 69 2.41 -2.02 16.12
CA ALA A 69 1.59 -1.26 15.17
C ALA A 69 0.37 -2.08 14.68
N PHE A 70 0.57 -3.37 14.32
CA PHE A 70 -0.51 -4.23 13.88
C PHE A 70 -1.46 -4.58 15.05
N TYR A 71 -0.89 -4.91 16.22
CA TYR A 71 -1.69 -5.19 17.41
C TYR A 71 -2.61 -4.02 17.78
N LEU A 72 -2.08 -2.79 17.81
CA LEU A 72 -2.87 -1.60 18.12
C LEU A 72 -3.91 -1.31 17.04
N GLU A 73 -3.57 -1.51 15.78
CA GLU A 73 -4.50 -1.34 14.67
C GLU A 73 -5.68 -2.31 14.78
N GLN A 74 -5.41 -3.60 14.95
CA GLN A 74 -6.44 -4.63 15.12
C GLN A 74 -7.33 -4.34 16.32
N TYR A 75 -6.73 -4.07 17.49
CA TYR A 75 -7.44 -3.76 18.72
C TYR A 75 -8.38 -2.55 18.58
N HIS A 76 -7.91 -1.49 17.91
CA HIS A 76 -8.72 -0.29 17.75
C HIS A 76 -9.73 -0.41 16.60
N ALA A 77 -9.40 -1.08 15.51
CA ALA A 77 -10.35 -1.33 14.42
C ALA A 77 -11.59 -2.09 14.91
N GLU A 78 -11.38 -3.18 15.65
CA GLU A 78 -12.45 -3.97 16.26
C GLU A 78 -13.37 -3.12 17.15
N ARG A 79 -12.80 -2.32 18.07
CA ARG A 79 -13.56 -1.46 19.00
C ARG A 79 -14.29 -0.30 18.33
N LEU A 80 -13.85 0.09 17.14
CA LEU A 80 -14.44 1.17 16.35
C LEU A 80 -15.42 0.66 15.29
N GLY A 81 -15.61 -0.65 15.18
CA GLY A 81 -16.46 -1.27 14.16
C GLY A 81 -15.91 -1.13 12.73
N LEU A 82 -14.58 -0.94 12.60
CA LEU A 82 -13.91 -0.90 11.30
C LEU A 82 -13.56 -2.31 10.85
N GLN A 83 -13.91 -2.68 9.62
CA GLN A 83 -13.46 -3.93 9.01
C GLN A 83 -11.99 -3.81 8.64
N LEU A 84 -11.14 -4.68 9.20
CA LEU A 84 -9.70 -4.70 8.92
C LEU A 84 -9.37 -5.86 7.99
N TYR A 85 -8.85 -5.52 6.82
CA TYR A 85 -8.32 -6.44 5.81
C TYR A 85 -6.80 -6.38 5.83
N SER A 86 -6.12 -7.52 5.81
CA SER A 86 -4.67 -7.58 5.90
C SER A 86 -4.06 -8.41 4.78
N LEU A 87 -3.32 -7.76 3.88
CA LEU A 87 -2.61 -8.38 2.77
C LEU A 87 -1.12 -8.08 2.84
N ARG A 88 -0.29 -9.10 2.99
CA ARG A 88 1.18 -8.90 2.98
C ARG A 88 1.68 -8.70 1.56
N MET A 89 1.99 -7.47 1.20
CA MET A 89 2.66 -7.11 -0.05
C MET A 89 4.12 -6.69 0.21
N SER A 90 4.99 -6.92 -0.77
CA SER A 90 6.37 -6.40 -0.75
C SER A 90 6.42 -5.02 -1.39
N SER A 91 7.26 -4.13 -0.86
CA SER A 91 7.58 -2.85 -1.51
C SER A 91 8.64 -2.96 -2.61
N ARG A 92 9.27 -4.15 -2.74
CA ARG A 92 10.43 -4.40 -3.63
C ARG A 92 10.22 -5.53 -4.62
N ARG A 93 9.05 -6.15 -4.63
CA ARG A 93 8.72 -7.25 -5.53
C ARG A 93 7.40 -6.98 -6.21
N ALA A 94 7.29 -7.37 -7.47
CA ALA A 94 6.02 -7.36 -8.16
C ALA A 94 4.98 -8.21 -7.39
N PRO A 95 3.72 -7.76 -7.28
CA PRO A 95 2.67 -8.54 -6.61
C PRO A 95 2.44 -9.87 -7.32
N THR A 96 1.99 -10.89 -6.57
CA THR A 96 1.56 -12.15 -7.19
C THR A 96 0.16 -12.01 -7.78
N PRO A 97 -0.23 -12.87 -8.75
CA PRO A 97 -1.61 -12.89 -9.25
C PRO A 97 -2.65 -13.04 -8.14
N GLU A 98 -2.36 -13.88 -7.13
CA GLU A 98 -3.26 -14.10 -5.98
C GLU A 98 -3.39 -12.83 -5.12
N GLN A 99 -2.28 -12.11 -4.88
CA GLN A 99 -2.31 -10.84 -4.15
C GLN A 99 -3.12 -9.79 -4.92
N LEU A 100 -3.01 -9.76 -6.24
CA LEU A 100 -3.81 -8.86 -7.08
C LEU A 100 -5.28 -9.23 -7.04
N ALA A 101 -5.63 -10.52 -7.14
CA ALA A 101 -7.02 -10.98 -7.07
C ALA A 101 -7.67 -10.60 -5.73
N ILE A 102 -6.99 -10.83 -4.60
CA ILE A 102 -7.46 -10.43 -3.27
C ILE A 102 -7.61 -8.91 -3.17
N LEU A 103 -6.63 -8.15 -3.65
CA LEU A 103 -6.68 -6.69 -3.60
C LEU A 103 -7.82 -6.15 -4.47
N HIS A 104 -8.03 -6.70 -5.66
CA HIS A 104 -9.13 -6.30 -6.55
C HIS A 104 -10.49 -6.57 -5.90
N ASP A 105 -10.69 -7.76 -5.32
CA ASP A 105 -11.93 -8.09 -4.61
C ASP A 105 -12.22 -7.08 -3.49
N TRP A 106 -11.23 -6.74 -2.67
CA TRP A 106 -11.43 -5.77 -1.59
C TRP A 106 -11.64 -4.34 -2.10
N LEU A 107 -10.98 -3.93 -3.18
CA LEU A 107 -11.21 -2.63 -3.79
C LEU A 107 -12.61 -2.49 -4.38
N ASP A 108 -13.20 -3.59 -4.84
CA ASP A 108 -14.57 -3.61 -5.37
C ASP A 108 -15.62 -3.70 -4.26
N ASN A 109 -15.42 -4.59 -3.27
CA ASN A 109 -16.46 -5.06 -2.37
C ASN A 109 -16.32 -4.57 -0.92
N ALA A 110 -15.15 -4.09 -0.49
CA ALA A 110 -14.99 -3.63 0.89
C ALA A 110 -15.87 -2.40 1.17
N PRO A 111 -16.49 -2.33 2.36
CA PRO A 111 -17.34 -1.20 2.74
C PRO A 111 -16.61 0.14 2.67
N ARG A 112 -17.24 1.13 2.04
CA ARG A 112 -16.68 2.49 1.87
C ARG A 112 -17.28 3.49 2.84
N PRO A 113 -16.56 4.57 3.17
CA PRO A 113 -15.17 4.91 2.78
C PRO A 113 -14.15 3.94 3.36
N LEU A 114 -13.14 3.56 2.56
CA LEU A 114 -12.05 2.68 2.98
C LEU A 114 -10.69 3.38 2.95
N LEU A 115 -9.79 2.96 3.83
CA LEU A 115 -8.42 3.45 3.89
C LEU A 115 -7.43 2.38 3.46
N LEU A 116 -6.62 2.66 2.44
CA LEU A 116 -5.44 1.87 2.07
C LEU A 116 -4.22 2.39 2.81
N HIS A 117 -3.44 1.54 3.45
CA HIS A 117 -2.18 1.98 4.03
C HIS A 117 -1.07 0.93 3.99
N CYS A 118 0.16 1.41 4.14
CA CYS A 118 1.32 0.58 4.45
C CYS A 118 2.13 1.23 5.58
N LYS A 119 3.44 1.03 5.67
CA LYS A 119 4.27 1.68 6.70
C LYS A 119 4.37 3.19 6.48
N SER A 120 4.95 3.62 5.35
CA SER A 120 5.18 5.03 4.99
C SER A 120 4.05 5.66 4.18
N GLY A 121 3.15 4.85 3.59
CA GLY A 121 2.16 5.32 2.64
C GLY A 121 2.71 5.59 1.23
N ALA A 122 4.00 5.32 0.98
CA ALA A 122 4.68 5.63 -0.27
C ALA A 122 4.49 4.55 -1.34
N ASP A 123 5.06 3.37 -1.11
CA ASP A 123 5.24 2.34 -2.14
C ASP A 123 4.02 1.43 -2.30
N ARG A 124 3.74 0.55 -1.32
CA ARG A 124 2.62 -0.42 -1.37
C ARG A 124 1.26 0.28 -1.44
N ALA A 125 1.04 1.29 -0.61
CA ALA A 125 -0.17 2.11 -0.66
C ALA A 125 -0.23 2.94 -1.95
N GLY A 126 0.91 3.36 -2.48
CA GLY A 126 1.03 3.99 -3.80
C GLY A 126 0.59 3.08 -4.93
N LEU A 127 1.08 1.83 -4.93
CA LEU A 127 0.68 0.83 -5.93
C LEU A 127 -0.82 0.49 -5.83
N ALA A 128 -1.33 0.25 -4.62
CA ALA A 128 -2.75 -0.05 -4.45
C ALA A 128 -3.65 1.12 -4.89
N ALA A 129 -3.21 2.36 -4.64
CA ALA A 129 -3.89 3.56 -5.12
C ALA A 129 -3.82 3.68 -6.66
N ALA A 130 -2.66 3.35 -7.27
CA ALA A 130 -2.54 3.30 -8.73
C ALA A 130 -3.47 2.24 -9.33
N ILE A 131 -3.51 1.05 -8.74
CA ILE A 131 -4.42 -0.03 -9.14
C ILE A 131 -5.89 0.41 -9.03
N SER A 132 -6.26 1.13 -7.95
CA SER A 132 -7.63 1.65 -7.79
C SER A 132 -8.04 2.58 -8.95
N LEU A 133 -7.11 3.40 -9.44
CA LEU A 133 -7.32 4.25 -10.61
C LEU A 133 -7.44 3.44 -11.91
N LEU A 134 -6.54 2.47 -12.12
CA LEU A 134 -6.55 1.60 -13.30
C LEU A 134 -7.84 0.77 -13.40
N LEU A 135 -8.34 0.28 -12.27
CA LEU A 135 -9.62 -0.43 -12.20
C LEU A 135 -10.82 0.44 -12.61
N GLN A 136 -10.70 1.75 -12.48
CA GLN A 136 -11.72 2.72 -12.94
C GLN A 136 -11.45 3.28 -14.34
N GLY A 137 -10.53 2.68 -15.09
CA GLY A 137 -10.23 3.08 -16.47
C GLY A 137 -9.32 4.30 -16.61
N ALA A 138 -8.66 4.74 -15.52
CA ALA A 138 -7.67 5.81 -15.63
C ALA A 138 -6.45 5.37 -16.44
N THR A 139 -5.77 6.32 -17.08
CA THR A 139 -4.55 6.02 -17.85
C THR A 139 -3.40 5.62 -16.93
N PRO A 140 -2.42 4.82 -17.43
CA PRO A 140 -1.23 4.47 -16.65
C PRO A 140 -0.45 5.69 -16.15
N GLU A 141 -0.44 6.79 -16.90
CA GLU A 141 0.23 8.04 -16.50
C GLU A 141 -0.47 8.69 -15.30
N MET A 142 -1.79 8.68 -15.25
CA MET A 142 -2.56 9.15 -14.10
C MET A 142 -2.30 8.27 -12.88
N ALA A 143 -2.33 6.95 -13.05
CA ALA A 143 -2.05 5.98 -12.01
C ALA A 143 -0.62 6.12 -11.45
N ALA A 144 0.39 6.31 -12.32
CA ALA A 144 1.79 6.48 -11.94
C ALA A 144 2.04 7.72 -11.05
N ARG A 145 1.16 8.72 -11.07
CA ARG A 145 1.25 9.89 -10.16
C ARG A 145 1.11 9.50 -8.68
N GLN A 146 0.49 8.34 -8.40
CA GLN A 146 0.40 7.79 -7.04
C GLN A 146 1.74 7.26 -6.52
N LEU A 147 2.71 7.02 -7.42
CA LEU A 147 4.08 6.58 -7.15
C LEU A 147 5.03 7.75 -7.44
N SER A 148 4.93 8.80 -6.66
CA SER A 148 5.69 10.04 -6.88
C SER A 148 6.38 10.53 -5.62
N TRP A 149 7.36 11.41 -5.78
CA TRP A 149 8.06 12.08 -4.69
C TRP A 149 7.13 12.82 -3.73
N ARG A 150 5.97 13.29 -4.22
CA ARG A 150 4.93 13.88 -3.37
C ARG A 150 4.56 12.98 -2.19
N TYR A 151 4.64 11.67 -2.37
CA TYR A 151 4.35 10.66 -1.35
C TYR A 151 5.63 10.00 -0.81
N LEU A 152 6.80 10.60 -1.05
CA LEU A 152 8.11 10.08 -0.69
C LEU A 152 8.44 8.71 -1.32
N HIS A 153 7.85 8.42 -2.49
CA HIS A 153 8.23 7.27 -3.28
C HIS A 153 9.50 7.56 -4.10
N ILE A 154 10.48 6.64 -4.07
CA ILE A 154 11.77 6.81 -4.74
C ILE A 154 11.89 5.77 -5.86
N ARG A 155 11.81 6.25 -7.10
CA ARG A 155 11.83 5.40 -8.32
C ARG A 155 13.15 4.67 -8.54
N ASN A 156 14.26 5.29 -8.17
CA ASN A 156 15.61 4.76 -8.44
C ASN A 156 16.09 3.75 -7.37
N ALA A 157 15.22 3.33 -6.47
CA ALA A 157 15.46 2.28 -5.49
C ALA A 157 14.80 0.96 -5.91
N SER A 158 15.00 -0.10 -5.15
CA SER A 158 14.27 -1.37 -5.34
C SER A 158 12.75 -1.23 -5.29
N THR A 159 12.25 -0.16 -4.64
CA THR A 159 10.84 0.22 -4.61
C THR A 159 10.32 0.70 -5.96
N GLY A 160 11.18 1.07 -6.90
CA GLY A 160 10.85 1.36 -8.32
C GLY A 160 10.18 0.19 -9.04
N MET A 161 10.20 -1.02 -8.45
CA MET A 161 9.38 -2.14 -8.91
C MET A 161 7.88 -1.80 -9.00
N MET A 162 7.40 -0.89 -8.14
CA MET A 162 5.99 -0.47 -8.16
C MET A 162 5.68 0.36 -9.40
N ASP A 163 6.58 1.28 -9.77
CA ASP A 163 6.49 2.04 -11.04
C ASP A 163 6.59 1.10 -12.23
N HIS A 164 7.56 0.17 -12.17
CA HIS A 164 7.80 -0.77 -13.26
C HIS A 164 6.59 -1.66 -13.54
N PHE A 165 5.86 -2.07 -12.51
CA PHE A 165 4.60 -2.79 -12.68
C PHE A 165 3.58 -1.97 -13.51
N VAL A 166 3.41 -0.69 -13.19
CA VAL A 166 2.50 0.20 -13.96
C VAL A 166 3.01 0.41 -15.39
N GLN A 167 4.33 0.53 -15.58
CA GLN A 167 4.96 0.66 -16.90
C GLN A 167 4.77 -0.62 -17.75
N CYS A 168 4.85 -1.81 -17.15
CA CYS A 168 4.56 -3.06 -17.86
C CYS A 168 3.14 -3.07 -18.39
N TYR A 169 2.15 -2.68 -17.59
CA TYR A 169 0.78 -2.53 -18.09
C TYR A 169 0.69 -1.49 -19.21
N ALA A 170 1.32 -0.34 -19.04
CA ALA A 170 1.31 0.71 -20.07
C ALA A 170 1.82 0.19 -21.43
N ALA A 171 2.93 -0.56 -21.41
CA ALA A 171 3.60 -1.03 -22.63
C ALA A 171 2.95 -2.26 -23.28
N SER A 172 2.45 -3.23 -22.48
CA SER A 172 1.98 -4.52 -22.99
C SER A 172 0.46 -4.72 -22.93
N GLY A 173 -0.25 -3.86 -22.21
CA GLY A 173 -1.70 -3.92 -22.09
C GLY A 173 -2.36 -2.67 -22.66
N TYR A 174 -2.16 -1.53 -22.00
CA TYR A 174 -2.82 -0.28 -22.35
C TYR A 174 -2.51 0.19 -23.79
N ALA A 175 -1.27 0.10 -24.24
CA ALA A 175 -0.87 0.43 -25.61
C ALA A 175 -1.56 -0.43 -26.68
N GLN A 176 -2.09 -1.60 -26.30
CA GLN A 176 -2.84 -2.52 -27.14
C GLN A 176 -4.37 -2.37 -26.97
N GLY A 177 -4.82 -1.36 -26.21
CA GLY A 177 -6.24 -1.14 -25.91
C GLY A 177 -6.85 -2.13 -24.92
N MET A 178 -6.01 -2.91 -24.20
CA MET A 178 -6.48 -3.91 -23.25
C MET A 178 -6.81 -3.24 -21.90
N ALA A 179 -7.97 -3.58 -21.34
CA ALA A 179 -8.33 -3.13 -19.99
C ALA A 179 -7.39 -3.73 -18.93
N TYR A 180 -7.20 -3.02 -17.81
CA TYR A 180 -6.26 -3.46 -16.77
C TYR A 180 -6.56 -4.86 -16.22
N ARG A 181 -7.84 -5.20 -16.02
CA ARG A 181 -8.24 -6.54 -15.53
C ARG A 181 -7.90 -7.63 -16.52
N ASP A 182 -8.13 -7.38 -17.81
CA ASP A 182 -7.85 -8.34 -18.85
C ASP A 182 -6.36 -8.56 -19.00
N TRP A 183 -5.55 -7.49 -18.88
CA TRP A 183 -4.10 -7.60 -18.85
C TRP A 183 -3.61 -8.46 -17.66
N ILE A 184 -4.16 -8.27 -16.46
CA ILE A 184 -3.79 -9.08 -15.30
C ILE A 184 -4.11 -10.57 -15.53
N SER A 185 -5.26 -10.86 -16.12
CA SER A 185 -5.71 -12.26 -16.30
C SER A 185 -5.04 -12.98 -17.48
N GLN A 186 -4.67 -12.25 -18.53
CA GLN A 186 -4.21 -12.84 -19.79
C GLN A 186 -2.71 -12.68 -20.06
N SER A 187 -2.11 -11.60 -19.57
CA SER A 187 -0.77 -11.17 -20.00
C SER A 187 0.22 -10.91 -18.87
N TYR A 188 -0.26 -10.69 -17.64
CA TYR A 188 0.63 -10.40 -16.53
C TYR A 188 1.46 -11.60 -16.13
N ASP A 189 2.78 -11.47 -16.26
CA ASP A 189 3.77 -12.44 -15.77
C ASP A 189 4.68 -11.74 -14.74
N ARG A 190 4.58 -12.20 -13.49
CA ARG A 190 5.37 -11.67 -12.38
C ARG A 190 6.87 -11.85 -12.58
N GLU A 191 7.28 -13.00 -13.12
CA GLU A 191 8.70 -13.31 -13.30
C GLU A 191 9.29 -12.50 -14.45
N GLN A 192 8.59 -12.35 -15.56
CA GLN A 192 9.01 -11.45 -16.64
C GLN A 192 9.10 -10.00 -16.16
N THR A 193 8.13 -9.53 -15.38
CA THR A 193 8.16 -8.20 -14.75
C THR A 193 9.38 -8.02 -13.87
N ARG A 194 9.77 -9.05 -13.08
CA ARG A 194 10.96 -9.03 -12.24
C ARG A 194 12.25 -8.99 -13.07
N LEU A 195 12.32 -9.79 -14.14
CA LEU A 195 13.50 -9.87 -15.00
C LEU A 195 13.72 -8.58 -15.80
N SER A 196 12.65 -7.99 -16.33
CA SER A 196 12.72 -6.72 -17.05
C SER A 196 13.13 -5.55 -16.14
N PHE A 197 12.65 -5.51 -14.89
CA PHE A 197 13.09 -4.54 -13.91
C PHE A 197 14.60 -4.62 -13.60
N ARG A 198 15.14 -5.84 -13.44
CA ARG A 198 16.58 -6.01 -13.19
C ARG A 198 17.44 -5.53 -14.36
N ARG A 199 16.98 -5.66 -15.60
CA ARG A 199 17.69 -5.17 -16.79
C ARG A 199 17.72 -3.64 -16.88
N SER A 200 16.72 -2.97 -16.36
CA SER A 200 16.60 -1.50 -16.37
C SER A 200 17.40 -0.78 -15.27
N GLY A 201 17.80 -1.49 -14.20
CA GLY A 201 18.32 -0.88 -12.98
C GLY A 201 19.83 -1.10 -12.71
N ARG A 202 20.72 -0.22 -13.24
CA ARG A 202 22.17 -0.27 -12.95
C ARG A 202 22.60 0.42 -11.63
N TRP A 203 21.68 0.99 -10.82
CA TRP A 203 22.04 1.86 -9.67
C TRP A 203 21.34 1.54 -8.35
N SER A 204 20.67 0.40 -8.19
CA SER A 204 19.78 0.13 -7.05
C SER A 204 20.49 -0.19 -5.72
N TRP A 205 21.73 -0.71 -5.73
CA TRP A 205 22.36 -1.22 -4.51
C TRP A 205 22.82 -0.16 -3.50
N LEU A 206 23.21 1.04 -3.98
CA LEU A 206 23.65 2.14 -3.11
C LEU A 206 22.48 2.79 -2.35
N THR A 207 21.34 2.97 -3.04
CA THR A 207 20.13 3.53 -2.44
C THR A 207 19.44 2.56 -1.47
N ASP A 208 19.51 1.25 -1.75
CA ASP A 208 18.94 0.21 -0.88
C ASP A 208 19.69 0.07 0.45
N ARG A 209 21.00 0.33 0.45
CA ARG A 209 21.82 0.29 1.67
C ARG A 209 21.57 1.48 2.58
N LEU A 210 21.26 2.65 2.03
CA LEU A 210 20.97 3.88 2.77
C LEU A 210 19.51 3.94 3.27
N LEU A 211 18.59 3.26 2.60
CA LEU A 211 17.15 3.32 2.86
C LEU A 211 16.60 1.98 3.40
N ARG A 212 17.22 1.39 4.42
CA ARG A 212 16.63 0.25 5.16
C ARG A 212 15.30 0.66 5.79
N ARG A 213 14.20 0.54 5.03
CA ARG A 213 12.83 0.94 5.42
C ARG A 213 11.89 -0.24 5.71
N GLU A 214 12.41 -1.45 5.85
CA GLU A 214 11.62 -2.63 6.28
C GLU A 214 11.99 -3.08 7.67
#